data_fed2159a33ae62723ee65ca4095a63c9
#
_entry.id   fed2159a33ae62723ee65ca4095a63c9
#
_cell.length_a   1.000
_cell.length_b   1.000
_cell.length_c   1.000
_cell.angle_alpha   90.00
_cell.angle_beta   90.00
_cell.angle_gamma   90.00
#
_symmetry.space_group_name_H-M   'P 1'
#
loop_
_entity.id
_entity.type
_entity.pdbx_description
1 polymer ?
#
loop_
_entity_poly.entity_id
_entity_poly.type
_entity_poly.pdbx_seq_one_letter_code
_entity_poly.pdbx_strand_id
1 'polypeptide(L)'
;SGFMIQGGDPKGDGTGGPGYKFDDEPFEGSYTRGTVAMANSGSNTNGSQFFIMHKDYPLPKNYVIFGKVIEGMDVVDKIAQAPVTFSATGEKSKPINPVSIKEVQVVEK
;
A
#
# COMPACT_ATOMS: atom_id res chain seq x y z
N SER A 1 -6.56 3.50 -8.61
CA SER A 1 -6.78 4.57 -7.68
C SER A 1 -5.89 5.77 -7.99
N GLY A 2 -6.32 6.96 -7.70
CA GLY A 2 -5.63 8.19 -8.07
C GLY A 2 -4.62 8.70 -7.05
N PHE A 3 -4.51 8.11 -5.85
CA PHE A 3 -3.68 8.68 -4.78
C PHE A 3 -2.71 7.70 -4.14
N MET A 4 -2.86 6.41 -4.35
CA MET A 4 -1.96 5.42 -3.76
C MET A 4 -1.87 4.16 -4.62
N ILE A 5 -0.84 3.35 -4.36
CA ILE A 5 -0.74 1.97 -4.83
C ILE A 5 -0.66 1.05 -3.61
N GLN A 6 -1.24 -0.14 -3.70
CA GLN A 6 -1.30 -1.09 -2.60
C GLN A 6 -0.77 -2.45 -3.06
N GLY A 7 0.00 -3.09 -2.21
CA GLY A 7 0.61 -4.39 -2.49
C GLY A 7 0.76 -5.24 -1.24
N GLY A 8 1.47 -6.35 -1.37
CA GLY A 8 1.75 -7.26 -0.25
C GLY A 8 0.67 -8.30 0.01
N ASP A 9 -0.34 -8.40 -0.86
CA ASP A 9 -1.38 -9.41 -0.76
C ASP A 9 -0.99 -10.65 -1.58
N PRO A 10 -0.76 -11.81 -0.95
CA PRO A 10 -0.42 -13.02 -1.69
C PRO A 10 -1.53 -13.54 -2.60
N LYS A 11 -2.79 -13.15 -2.35
CA LYS A 11 -3.92 -13.49 -3.24
C LYS A 11 -4.11 -12.49 -4.38
N GLY A 12 -3.57 -11.29 -4.26
CA GLY A 12 -3.65 -10.26 -5.28
C GLY A 12 -5.03 -9.61 -5.44
N ASP A 13 -5.97 -9.83 -4.53
CA ASP A 13 -7.35 -9.33 -4.62
C ASP A 13 -7.76 -8.40 -3.47
N GLY A 14 -6.84 -8.09 -2.56
CA GLY A 14 -7.10 -7.25 -1.40
C GLY A 14 -7.56 -8.00 -0.15
N THR A 15 -7.75 -9.31 -0.23
CA THR A 15 -8.27 -10.11 0.89
C THR A 15 -7.24 -11.00 1.56
N GLY A 16 -6.05 -11.16 0.97
CA GLY A 16 -5.03 -12.05 1.48
C GLY A 16 -4.10 -11.38 2.47
N GLY A 17 -3.27 -12.19 3.13
CA GLY A 17 -2.31 -11.73 4.10
C GLY A 17 -1.31 -12.82 4.43
N PRO A 18 -0.45 -12.59 5.45
CA PRO A 18 0.63 -13.52 5.80
C PRO A 18 0.18 -14.71 6.65
N GLY A 19 -1.11 -14.82 6.95
CA GLY A 19 -1.65 -15.86 7.83
C GLY A 19 -1.75 -15.45 9.29
N TYR A 20 -1.41 -14.21 9.62
CA TYR A 20 -1.52 -13.65 10.96
C TYR A 20 -1.79 -12.16 10.88
N LYS A 21 -2.17 -11.55 12.01
CA LYS A 21 -2.38 -10.10 12.14
C LYS A 21 -1.62 -9.63 13.37
N PHE A 22 -1.26 -8.34 13.38
CA PHE A 22 -0.56 -7.74 14.51
C PHE A 22 -1.12 -6.36 14.82
N ASP A 23 -0.83 -5.92 16.05
CA ASP A 23 -1.38 -4.68 16.60
C ASP A 23 -0.76 -3.45 15.94
N ASP A 24 -1.51 -2.35 15.97
CA ASP A 24 -1.01 -1.05 15.54
C ASP A 24 0.07 -0.55 16.48
N GLU A 25 1.10 0.07 15.92
CA GLU A 25 2.14 0.75 16.68
C GLU A 25 1.92 2.26 16.64
N PRO A 26 2.32 2.99 17.69
CA PRO A 26 2.31 4.46 17.63
C PRO A 26 3.17 4.97 16.48
N PHE A 27 2.70 6.00 15.80
CA PHE A 27 3.44 6.57 14.66
C PHE A 27 3.18 8.06 14.52
N GLU A 28 4.07 8.72 13.78
CA GLU A 28 3.96 10.12 13.44
C GLU A 28 3.97 10.30 11.92
N GLY A 29 3.54 11.46 11.46
CA GLY A 29 3.56 11.83 10.06
C GLY A 29 2.18 12.00 9.47
N SER A 30 2.16 12.27 8.19
CA SER A 30 0.95 12.49 7.40
C SER A 30 1.04 11.67 6.11
N TYR A 31 -0.10 11.48 5.46
CA TYR A 31 -0.15 10.69 4.23
C TYR A 31 0.17 11.57 3.03
N THR A 32 1.43 11.96 2.95
CA THR A 32 1.97 12.76 1.85
C THR A 32 2.62 11.86 0.80
N ARG A 33 2.88 12.41 -0.37
CA ARG A 33 3.52 11.69 -1.47
C ARG A 33 4.79 10.99 -1.00
N GLY A 34 4.91 9.69 -1.29
CA GLY A 34 6.05 8.86 -0.90
C GLY A 34 5.91 8.17 0.45
N THR A 35 4.90 8.49 1.25
CA THR A 35 4.66 7.82 2.53
C THR A 35 4.29 6.35 2.30
N VAL A 36 4.89 5.45 3.09
CA VAL A 36 4.59 4.02 3.09
C VAL A 36 3.91 3.66 4.41
N ALA A 37 2.74 3.06 4.32
CA ALA A 37 1.94 2.73 5.49
C ALA A 37 1.32 1.35 5.36
N MET A 38 0.93 0.76 6.51
CA MET A 38 0.27 -0.54 6.53
C MET A 38 -1.21 -0.41 6.20
N ALA A 39 -1.68 -1.19 5.23
CA ALA A 39 -3.11 -1.37 5.02
C ALA A 39 -3.68 -2.26 6.12
N ASN A 40 -4.95 -2.06 6.45
CA ASN A 40 -5.63 -2.86 7.48
C ASN A 40 -7.14 -2.92 7.20
N SER A 41 -7.84 -3.75 7.97
CA SER A 41 -9.30 -3.87 7.93
C SER A 41 -9.95 -3.42 9.24
N GLY A 42 -9.32 -2.49 9.93
CA GLY A 42 -9.73 -1.93 11.22
C GLY A 42 -8.56 -1.90 12.19
N SER A 43 -8.82 -1.53 13.44
CA SER A 43 -7.77 -1.45 14.47
C SER A 43 -7.11 -2.82 14.69
N ASN A 44 -5.79 -2.80 14.83
CA ASN A 44 -5.00 -3.99 15.18
C ASN A 44 -5.16 -5.16 14.20
N THR A 45 -5.29 -4.85 12.90
CA THR A 45 -5.42 -5.88 11.85
C THR A 45 -4.34 -5.78 10.80
N ASN A 46 -3.14 -5.35 11.17
CA ASN A 46 -2.00 -5.27 10.26
C ASN A 46 -1.57 -6.69 9.82
N GLY A 47 -1.27 -6.83 8.56
CA GLY A 47 -0.77 -8.06 7.98
C GLY A 47 0.44 -7.81 7.10
N SER A 48 0.38 -8.21 5.84
CA SER A 48 1.45 -7.96 4.86
C SER A 48 1.10 -6.90 3.82
N GLN A 49 -0.14 -6.47 3.74
CA GLN A 49 -0.55 -5.46 2.78
C GLN A 49 -0.08 -4.08 3.23
N PHE A 50 0.42 -3.30 2.28
CA PHE A 50 0.87 -1.94 2.51
C PHE A 50 0.50 -1.07 1.32
N PHE A 51 0.60 0.25 1.50
CA PHE A 51 0.39 1.17 0.38
C PHE A 51 1.46 2.26 0.36
N ILE A 52 1.66 2.81 -0.82
CA ILE A 52 2.60 3.92 -1.06
C ILE A 52 1.78 5.07 -1.64
N MET A 53 1.89 6.24 -1.01
CA MET A 53 1.16 7.42 -1.46
C MET A 53 1.75 7.96 -2.76
N HIS A 54 0.93 8.06 -3.77
CA HIS A 54 1.27 8.69 -5.05
C HIS A 54 1.05 10.20 -5.00
N LYS A 55 0.07 10.64 -4.22
CA LYS A 55 -0.28 12.05 -3.99
C LYS A 55 -0.56 12.29 -2.52
N ASP A 56 -0.43 13.52 -2.07
CA ASP A 56 -0.90 13.92 -0.75
C ASP A 56 -2.42 13.70 -0.68
N TYR A 57 -2.87 13.08 0.39
CA TYR A 57 -4.29 12.84 0.60
C TYR A 57 -4.59 12.78 2.10
N PRO A 58 -5.62 13.48 2.57
CA PRO A 58 -5.93 13.54 4.02
C PRO A 58 -6.68 12.27 4.47
N LEU A 59 -5.95 11.19 4.70
CA LEU A 59 -6.51 9.97 5.27
C LEU A 59 -6.63 10.10 6.80
N PRO A 60 -7.63 9.44 7.41
CA PRO A 60 -7.65 9.32 8.87
C PRO A 60 -6.42 8.54 9.35
N LYS A 61 -5.94 8.88 10.56
CA LYS A 61 -4.71 8.31 11.13
C LYS A 61 -4.92 6.89 11.65
N ASN A 62 -5.44 6.01 10.81
CA ASN A 62 -5.72 4.61 11.13
C ASN A 62 -4.72 3.63 10.52
N TYR A 63 -3.76 4.12 9.75
CA TYR A 63 -2.81 3.30 9.01
C TYR A 63 -1.40 3.61 9.46
N VAL A 64 -0.75 2.63 10.09
CA VAL A 64 0.59 2.82 10.66
C VAL A 64 1.58 3.20 9.57
N ILE A 65 2.18 4.38 9.71
CA ILE A 65 3.24 4.86 8.81
C ILE A 65 4.56 4.28 9.30
N PHE A 66 5.27 3.58 8.42
CA PHE A 66 6.53 2.94 8.80
C PHE A 66 7.69 3.27 7.87
N GLY A 67 7.47 4.01 6.83
CA GLY A 67 8.54 4.32 5.89
C GLY A 67 8.21 5.43 4.92
N LYS A 68 9.19 5.74 4.08
CA LYS A 68 9.07 6.73 3.02
C LYS A 68 9.93 6.30 1.84
N VAL A 69 9.42 6.51 0.64
CA VAL A 69 10.17 6.24 -0.59
C VAL A 69 11.28 7.27 -0.74
N ILE A 70 12.50 6.81 -0.93
CA ILE A 70 13.67 7.68 -1.16
C ILE A 70 14.17 7.64 -2.60
N GLU A 71 13.82 6.60 -3.35
CA GLU A 71 14.16 6.45 -4.76
C GLU A 71 13.03 5.70 -5.47
N GLY A 72 12.85 5.95 -6.78
CA GLY A 72 11.91 5.17 -7.57
C GLY A 72 10.48 5.68 -7.56
N MET A 73 10.21 6.91 -7.15
CA MET A 73 8.85 7.46 -7.19
C MET A 73 8.27 7.51 -8.61
N ASP A 74 9.10 7.60 -9.62
CA ASP A 74 8.65 7.53 -11.01
C ASP A 74 8.01 6.17 -11.34
N VAL A 75 8.50 5.10 -10.75
CA VAL A 75 7.91 3.75 -10.89
C VAL A 75 6.56 3.69 -10.18
N VAL A 76 6.46 4.25 -8.98
CA VAL A 76 5.19 4.37 -8.26
C VAL A 76 4.17 5.14 -9.09
N ASP A 77 4.58 6.24 -9.69
CA ASP A 77 3.73 7.06 -10.56
C ASP A 77 3.20 6.25 -11.75
N LYS A 78 4.05 5.46 -12.39
CA LYS A 78 3.64 4.61 -13.51
C LYS A 78 2.61 3.56 -13.10
N ILE A 79 2.80 2.93 -11.96
CA ILE A 79 1.86 1.94 -11.43
C ILE A 79 0.53 2.60 -11.08
N ALA A 80 0.55 3.74 -10.42
CA ALA A 80 -0.65 4.47 -10.02
C ALA A 80 -1.47 4.97 -11.21
N GLN A 81 -0.82 5.28 -12.32
CA GLN A 81 -1.45 5.78 -13.53
C GLN A 81 -1.84 4.68 -14.52
N ALA A 82 -1.49 3.42 -14.24
CA ALA A 82 -1.81 2.31 -15.12
C ALA A 82 -3.33 2.08 -15.18
N PRO A 83 -3.86 1.56 -16.30
CA PRO A 83 -5.29 1.27 -16.42
C PRO A 83 -5.77 0.30 -15.35
N VAL A 84 -6.96 0.58 -14.81
CA VAL A 84 -7.58 -0.21 -13.73
C VAL A 84 -8.99 -0.65 -14.13
N THR A 85 -9.47 -1.71 -13.47
CA THR A 85 -10.82 -2.20 -13.58
C THR A 85 -11.41 -2.36 -12.18
N PHE A 86 -12.67 -2.81 -12.08
CA PHE A 86 -13.31 -3.00 -10.80
C PHE A 86 -12.74 -4.21 -10.07
N SER A 87 -12.45 -4.04 -8.78
CA SER A 87 -12.06 -5.13 -7.89
C SER A 87 -13.27 -5.93 -7.43
N ALA A 88 -13.04 -7.00 -6.68
CA ALA A 88 -14.09 -7.82 -6.09
C ALA A 88 -15.01 -7.02 -5.13
N THR A 89 -14.50 -5.93 -4.56
CA THR A 89 -15.27 -5.04 -3.68
C THR A 89 -16.02 -3.93 -4.42
N GLY A 90 -15.91 -3.86 -5.75
CA GLY A 90 -16.56 -2.85 -6.58
C GLY A 90 -15.78 -1.56 -6.75
N GLU A 91 -14.59 -1.44 -6.19
CA GLU A 91 -13.69 -0.31 -6.38
C GLU A 91 -13.02 -0.38 -7.75
N LYS A 92 -12.91 0.76 -8.43
CA LYS A 92 -12.13 0.85 -9.67
C LYS A 92 -10.66 1.04 -9.34
N SER A 93 -10.02 -0.03 -8.91
CA SER A 93 -8.65 -0.01 -8.37
C SER A 93 -7.78 -1.18 -8.79
N LYS A 94 -8.35 -2.24 -9.37
CA LYS A 94 -7.59 -3.42 -9.79
C LYS A 94 -6.88 -3.15 -11.11
N PRO A 95 -5.53 -3.29 -11.18
CA PRO A 95 -4.81 -3.13 -12.44
C PRO A 95 -5.28 -4.12 -13.49
N ILE A 96 -5.48 -3.66 -14.72
CA ILE A 96 -5.79 -4.54 -15.85
C ILE A 96 -4.60 -5.46 -16.13
N ASN A 97 -3.38 -4.90 -16.04
CA ASN A 97 -2.14 -5.65 -16.13
C ASN A 97 -1.49 -5.71 -14.74
N PRO A 98 -1.61 -6.80 -13.99
CA PRO A 98 -1.07 -6.89 -12.64
C PRO A 98 0.44 -6.66 -12.57
N VAL A 99 0.87 -5.95 -11.53
CA VAL A 99 2.28 -5.72 -11.21
C VAL A 99 2.63 -6.56 -9.98
N SER A 100 3.73 -7.30 -10.06
CA SER A 100 4.14 -8.21 -8.99
C SER A 100 5.40 -7.71 -8.31
N ILE A 101 5.53 -7.97 -7.01
CA ILE A 101 6.78 -7.81 -6.27
C ILE A 101 7.57 -9.11 -6.46
N LYS A 102 8.70 -9.02 -7.17
CA LYS A 102 9.55 -10.20 -7.43
C LYS A 102 10.50 -10.49 -6.28
N GLU A 103 10.99 -9.45 -5.63
CA GLU A 103 11.99 -9.56 -4.60
C GLU A 103 11.94 -8.34 -3.67
N VAL A 104 12.16 -8.58 -2.39
CA VAL A 104 12.36 -7.54 -1.40
C VAL A 104 13.69 -7.80 -0.71
N GLN A 105 14.59 -6.80 -0.74
CA GLN A 105 15.88 -6.87 -0.07
C GLN A 105 15.90 -5.85 1.07
N VAL A 106 16.32 -6.29 2.25
CA VAL A 106 16.54 -5.40 3.38
C VAL A 106 18.01 -5.02 3.41
N VAL A 107 18.27 -3.72 3.27
CA VAL A 107 19.63 -3.18 3.24
C VAL A 107 19.81 -2.25 4.43
N GLU A 108 20.79 -2.53 5.28
CA GLU A 108 21.13 -1.67 6.39
C GLU A 108 22.19 -0.65 5.96
N LYS A 109 22.04 0.58 6.45
CA LYS A 109 22.96 1.68 6.15
C LYS A 109 23.62 2.20 7.41
#